data_500243cc9325a779e2b6d8d6d24ec635
#
_entry.id   500243cc9325a779e2b6d8d6d24ec635
#
_cell.length_a   1.000
_cell.length_b   1.000
_cell.length_c   1.000
_cell.angle_alpha   90.00
_cell.angle_beta   90.00
_cell.angle_gamma   90.00
#
_symmetry.space_group_name_H-M   'P 1'
#
loop_
_entity.id
_entity.type
_entity.pdbx_description
1 polymer ?
#
loop_
_entity_poly.entity_id
_entity_poly.type
_entity_poly.pdbx_seq_one_letter_code
_entity_poly.pdbx_strand_id
1 'polypeptide(L)'
;MLRSDGAVRLTLGVSYGPRVGRANERQRVSLAPAAGHWAPARAPAGGPGAKLPVKMKGYHDIVGDGGSRVLEQVAEQRTRITDGLAGVRHLVAVGSGKGGVGKSTLTLHLAGALRARGLRIAILDADFNGPSQARMAGVEGALFVPPPSPKGFGVAGGSHKVALPRTTNGIAVFSMGSLIPESESLEFESAAHGESHTWRATREFALLGEILGSVEWGALDLLLFDLPPGAERTVQYADFLGPRTSFLLVTIPSEVARGVVARSVAALSKGPNRILGYVENMSGYYCHDCNAIKPLFSGRGASLALGIPCLGAVPFDPELARHCDRGIPLAELPETPVGRALDHVAQRLLDSLESQ
;
A
#
# COMPACT_ATOMS: atom_id res chain seq x y z
N MET A 1 16.08 -8.23 -15.55
CA MET A 1 14.85 -8.40 -16.34
C MET A 1 15.09 -9.40 -17.45
N LEU A 2 14.50 -10.55 -17.39
CA LEU A 2 14.50 -11.55 -18.46
C LEU A 2 13.08 -11.66 -18.99
N ARG A 3 12.91 -11.48 -20.29
CA ARG A 3 11.62 -11.71 -20.96
C ARG A 3 11.56 -13.18 -21.41
N SER A 4 10.57 -13.91 -20.99
CA SER A 4 10.12 -15.13 -21.63
C SER A 4 8.59 -15.12 -21.61
N ASP A 5 8.01 -15.28 -22.78
CA ASP A 5 6.57 -15.49 -23.03
C ASP A 5 5.62 -14.40 -22.52
N GLY A 6 5.98 -13.11 -22.71
CA GLY A 6 5.09 -11.98 -22.44
C GLY A 6 4.93 -11.61 -20.94
N ALA A 7 5.72 -12.19 -20.05
CA ALA A 7 5.74 -11.84 -18.62
C ALA A 7 7.06 -11.18 -18.22
N VAL A 8 6.99 -10.10 -17.45
CA VAL A 8 8.16 -9.45 -16.86
C VAL A 8 8.39 -10.06 -15.48
N ARG A 9 9.50 -10.77 -15.30
CA ARG A 9 9.91 -11.33 -14.00
C ARG A 9 10.78 -10.37 -13.23
N LEU A 10 10.34 -9.99 -12.04
CA LEU A 10 11.14 -9.27 -11.05
C LEU A 10 11.77 -10.29 -10.09
N THR A 11 13.08 -10.48 -10.20
CA THR A 11 13.83 -11.31 -9.26
C THR A 11 14.35 -10.41 -8.14
N LEU A 12 13.74 -10.50 -6.97
CA LEU A 12 14.30 -9.90 -5.75
C LEU A 12 15.48 -10.77 -5.30
N GLY A 13 16.68 -10.28 -5.46
CA GLY A 13 17.91 -10.95 -5.05
C GLY A 13 18.06 -10.97 -3.52
N VAL A 14 17.34 -11.85 -2.84
CA VAL A 14 17.65 -12.21 -1.45
C VAL A 14 18.67 -13.33 -1.51
N SER A 15 19.95 -13.03 -1.24
CA SER A 15 21.00 -14.03 -1.17
C SER A 15 20.85 -14.84 0.12
N TYR A 16 20.30 -16.03 0.02
CA TYR A 16 20.48 -17.06 1.05
C TYR A 16 21.82 -17.76 0.85
N GLY A 17 22.54 -17.98 1.95
CA GLY A 17 23.83 -18.66 2.02
C GLY A 17 23.84 -20.07 1.42
N PRO A 18 24.97 -20.82 1.47
CA PRO A 18 25.38 -21.81 0.48
C PRO A 18 24.43 -23.00 0.36
N ARG A 19 24.17 -23.35 -0.89
CA ARG A 19 23.43 -24.55 -1.31
C ARG A 19 24.14 -25.82 -0.85
N VAL A 20 23.47 -26.64 -0.08
CA VAL A 20 23.86 -28.04 0.13
C VAL A 20 23.39 -28.86 -1.07
N GLY A 21 24.25 -29.78 -1.47
CA GLY A 21 24.34 -30.45 -2.74
C GLY A 21 23.12 -31.23 -3.25
N ARG A 22 23.14 -31.38 -4.56
CA ARG A 22 22.26 -32.25 -5.35
C ARG A 22 22.48 -33.71 -5.00
N ALA A 23 21.37 -34.46 -4.77
CA ALA A 23 21.32 -35.87 -5.04
C ALA A 23 20.18 -36.16 -6.03
N ASN A 24 20.55 -36.83 -7.09
CA ASN A 24 19.72 -37.25 -8.20
C ASN A 24 19.09 -38.57 -7.80
N GLU A 25 17.76 -38.74 -7.93
CA GLU A 25 17.24 -40.10 -8.32
C GLU A 25 15.77 -40.01 -8.72
N ARG A 26 15.55 -40.49 -9.95
CA ARG A 26 14.22 -40.70 -10.53
C ARG A 26 13.74 -42.06 -10.02
N GLN A 27 12.60 -42.09 -9.33
CA GLN A 27 11.77 -43.30 -9.29
C GLN A 27 10.30 -42.94 -9.48
N ARG A 28 9.74 -43.37 -10.59
CA ARG A 28 8.30 -43.42 -10.83
C ARG A 28 7.72 -44.54 -10.00
N VAL A 29 6.82 -44.25 -9.08
CA VAL A 29 5.95 -45.24 -8.46
C VAL A 29 4.51 -44.92 -8.84
N SER A 30 3.90 -45.83 -9.55
CA SER A 30 2.47 -45.89 -9.85
C SER A 30 1.72 -46.31 -8.58
N LEU A 31 0.73 -45.58 -8.13
CA LEU A 31 -0.17 -45.98 -7.07
C LEU A 31 -1.62 -45.98 -7.57
N ALA A 32 -2.22 -47.17 -7.61
CA ALA A 32 -3.64 -47.38 -7.77
C ALA A 32 -4.40 -47.01 -6.46
N PRO A 33 -5.69 -46.65 -6.53
CA PRO A 33 -6.44 -46.23 -5.36
C PRO A 33 -6.94 -47.44 -4.55
N ALA A 34 -6.57 -47.52 -3.28
CA ALA A 34 -7.18 -48.40 -2.31
C ALA A 34 -8.19 -47.65 -1.44
N ALA A 35 -9.46 -48.05 -1.54
CA ALA A 35 -10.51 -47.62 -0.63
C ALA A 35 -10.31 -48.29 0.75
N GLY A 36 -10.06 -47.46 1.78
CA GLY A 36 -9.95 -47.93 3.15
C GLY A 36 -10.83 -47.06 4.06
N HIS A 37 -11.79 -47.68 4.73
CA HIS A 37 -12.65 -47.08 5.72
C HIS A 37 -11.84 -46.55 6.92
N TRP A 38 -11.99 -45.29 7.23
CA TRP A 38 -11.43 -44.72 8.46
C TRP A 38 -12.42 -44.87 9.61
N ALA A 39 -12.06 -45.71 10.60
CA ALA A 39 -12.69 -45.73 11.91
C ALA A 39 -11.89 -44.80 12.85
N PRO A 40 -12.53 -43.94 13.67
CA PRO A 40 -11.80 -43.07 14.59
C PRO A 40 -11.23 -43.89 15.75
N ALA A 41 -9.92 -43.76 15.96
CA ALA A 41 -9.24 -44.36 17.13
C ALA A 41 -9.68 -43.62 18.42
N ARG A 42 -10.08 -44.41 19.42
CA ARG A 42 -10.39 -43.91 20.79
C ARG A 42 -9.15 -43.26 21.41
N ALA A 43 -9.36 -42.06 21.95
CA ALA A 43 -8.36 -41.35 22.75
C ALA A 43 -8.09 -42.10 24.08
N PRO A 44 -6.84 -42.22 24.56
CA PRO A 44 -6.54 -42.72 25.88
C PRO A 44 -6.95 -41.72 26.96
N ALA A 45 -7.50 -42.26 28.07
CA ALA A 45 -7.99 -41.49 29.22
C ALA A 45 -6.85 -40.75 29.93
N GLY A 46 -7.17 -39.57 30.40
CA GLY A 46 -6.25 -38.54 30.90
C GLY A 46 -5.52 -38.91 32.19
N GLY A 47 -4.26 -38.45 32.27
CA GLY A 47 -3.54 -38.14 33.50
C GLY A 47 -3.36 -36.61 33.59
N PRO A 48 -3.16 -36.02 34.80
CA PRO A 48 -3.12 -34.58 35.01
C PRO A 48 -1.94 -33.95 34.26
N GLY A 49 -2.26 -33.04 33.35
CA GLY A 49 -1.35 -32.44 32.40
C GLY A 49 -0.23 -31.63 33.04
N ALA A 50 0.99 -32.04 32.76
CA ALA A 50 2.13 -31.15 32.80
C ALA A 50 2.00 -30.17 31.62
N LYS A 51 1.55 -28.94 31.89
CA LYS A 51 1.69 -27.83 30.96
C LYS A 51 3.18 -27.51 30.83
N LEU A 52 3.80 -28.00 29.78
CA LEU A 52 5.08 -27.45 29.36
C LEU A 52 4.82 -26.03 28.88
N PRO A 53 5.39 -24.99 29.52
CA PRO A 53 5.31 -23.65 28.97
C PRO A 53 6.26 -23.59 27.75
N VAL A 54 5.78 -23.92 26.58
CA VAL A 54 6.46 -23.50 25.36
C VAL A 54 6.28 -22.00 25.28
N LYS A 55 7.19 -21.27 25.92
CA LYS A 55 7.32 -19.83 25.75
C LYS A 55 7.77 -19.63 24.30
N MET A 56 6.83 -19.34 23.41
CA MET A 56 7.19 -18.92 22.05
C MET A 56 8.03 -17.66 22.20
N LYS A 57 9.32 -17.75 21.81
CA LYS A 57 10.21 -16.60 21.78
C LYS A 57 9.64 -15.61 20.76
N GLY A 58 9.28 -14.43 21.21
CA GLY A 58 8.94 -13.32 20.34
C GLY A 58 10.22 -12.77 19.67
N TYR A 59 10.04 -11.90 18.69
CA TYR A 59 11.14 -11.25 17.98
C TYR A 59 12.13 -10.51 18.92
N HIS A 60 11.66 -10.07 20.08
CA HIS A 60 12.47 -9.42 21.13
C HIS A 60 13.30 -10.39 21.99
N ASP A 61 13.03 -11.69 21.91
CA ASP A 61 13.75 -12.72 22.69
C ASP A 61 14.94 -13.32 21.88
N ILE A 62 15.16 -12.85 20.65
CA ILE A 62 16.28 -13.28 19.81
C ILE A 62 17.53 -12.49 20.24
N VAL A 63 18.33 -13.09 21.07
CA VAL A 63 19.65 -12.56 21.46
C VAL A 63 20.68 -13.13 20.50
N GLY A 64 21.03 -12.32 19.47
CA GLY A 64 21.94 -12.72 18.41
C GLY A 64 21.23 -13.40 17.23
N ASP A 65 21.76 -13.21 16.03
CA ASP A 65 21.19 -13.68 14.76
C ASP A 65 21.71 -15.05 14.29
N GLY A 66 22.46 -15.74 15.12
CA GLY A 66 23.03 -17.04 14.76
C GLY A 66 23.97 -16.99 13.54
N GLY A 67 24.51 -15.81 13.20
CA GLY A 67 25.37 -15.59 12.03
C GLY A 67 24.60 -15.21 10.76
N SER A 68 23.27 -15.04 10.82
CA SER A 68 22.45 -14.66 9.65
C SER A 68 22.52 -13.16 9.31
N ARG A 69 23.02 -12.33 10.24
CA ARG A 69 23.08 -10.85 10.14
C ARG A 69 21.71 -10.18 9.88
N VAL A 70 20.61 -10.82 10.23
CA VAL A 70 19.26 -10.30 9.98
C VAL A 70 19.07 -8.95 10.65
N LEU A 71 19.54 -8.78 11.89
CA LEU A 71 19.43 -7.50 12.61
C LEU A 71 20.22 -6.38 11.93
N GLU A 72 21.41 -6.67 11.42
CA GLU A 72 22.22 -5.71 10.66
C GLU A 72 21.50 -5.33 9.36
N GLN A 73 20.97 -6.30 8.61
CA GLN A 73 20.23 -6.07 7.37
C GLN A 73 18.98 -5.21 7.59
N VAL A 74 18.24 -5.46 8.68
CA VAL A 74 17.07 -4.64 9.06
C VAL A 74 17.48 -3.21 9.42
N ALA A 75 18.58 -3.05 10.16
CA ALA A 75 19.11 -1.74 10.53
C ALA A 75 19.58 -0.96 9.30
N GLU A 76 20.30 -1.61 8.38
CA GLU A 76 20.72 -1.01 7.11
C GLU A 76 19.55 -0.60 6.23
N GLN A 77 18.49 -1.45 6.15
CA GLN A 77 17.28 -1.12 5.41
C GLN A 77 16.59 0.11 6.01
N ARG A 78 16.45 0.18 7.34
CA ARG A 78 15.87 1.34 8.03
C ARG A 78 16.65 2.62 7.78
N THR A 79 17.97 2.54 7.81
CA THR A 79 18.85 3.68 7.49
C THR A 79 18.62 4.15 6.07
N ARG A 80 18.62 3.24 5.08
CA ARG A 80 18.36 3.58 3.67
C ARG A 80 16.98 4.23 3.47
N ILE A 81 15.94 3.74 4.15
CA ILE A 81 14.60 4.35 4.11
C ILE A 81 14.65 5.77 4.70
N THR A 82 15.28 5.94 5.85
CA THR A 82 15.40 7.24 6.51
C THR A 82 16.12 8.25 5.63
N ASP A 83 17.24 7.86 5.04
CA ASP A 83 18.05 8.69 4.13
C ASP A 83 17.28 9.00 2.83
N GLY A 84 16.58 7.98 2.29
CA GLY A 84 15.73 8.16 1.09
C GLY A 84 14.62 9.19 1.30
N LEU A 85 14.02 9.22 2.48
CA LEU A 85 12.91 10.09 2.84
C LEU A 85 13.35 11.39 3.54
N ALA A 86 14.65 11.66 3.67
CA ALA A 86 15.15 12.84 4.40
C ALA A 86 14.66 14.17 3.80
N GLY A 87 14.49 14.23 2.47
CA GLY A 87 13.99 15.41 1.75
C GLY A 87 12.47 15.58 1.76
N VAL A 88 11.71 14.65 2.36
CA VAL A 88 10.25 14.68 2.38
C VAL A 88 9.77 15.28 3.70
N ARG A 89 9.00 16.38 3.63
CA ARG A 89 8.53 17.09 4.82
C ARG A 89 7.45 16.31 5.57
N HIS A 90 6.40 15.86 4.88
CA HIS A 90 5.28 15.12 5.46
C HIS A 90 5.05 13.79 4.75
N LEU A 91 4.80 12.75 5.52
CA LEU A 91 4.41 11.42 5.06
C LEU A 91 2.95 11.18 5.46
N VAL A 92 2.07 10.97 4.49
CA VAL A 92 0.65 10.72 4.74
C VAL A 92 0.20 9.44 4.07
N ALA A 93 -0.24 8.49 4.85
CA ALA A 93 -0.80 7.23 4.39
C ALA A 93 -2.33 7.34 4.28
N VAL A 94 -2.85 7.13 3.09
CA VAL A 94 -4.29 7.13 2.80
C VAL A 94 -4.79 5.70 2.88
N GLY A 95 -5.55 5.41 3.93
CA GLY A 95 -6.08 4.10 4.22
C GLY A 95 -7.60 4.04 4.09
N SER A 96 -8.13 2.82 3.95
CA SER A 96 -9.58 2.59 3.98
C SER A 96 -9.90 1.26 4.63
N GLY A 97 -11.06 1.20 5.29
CA GLY A 97 -11.50 -0.03 5.95
C GLY A 97 -11.93 -1.14 4.99
N LYS A 98 -12.32 -0.81 3.76
CA LYS A 98 -12.74 -1.76 2.70
C LYS A 98 -12.37 -1.25 1.32
N GLY A 99 -12.35 -2.15 0.33
CA GLY A 99 -12.20 -1.80 -1.08
C GLY A 99 -13.42 -1.09 -1.66
N GLY A 100 -13.22 -0.40 -2.80
CA GLY A 100 -14.31 0.24 -3.54
C GLY A 100 -14.86 1.55 -2.95
N VAL A 101 -14.18 2.15 -1.96
CA VAL A 101 -14.58 3.47 -1.41
C VAL A 101 -14.00 4.66 -2.19
N GLY A 102 -13.28 4.41 -3.29
CA GLY A 102 -12.64 5.44 -4.11
C GLY A 102 -11.38 6.04 -3.48
N LYS A 103 -10.69 5.30 -2.60
CA LYS A 103 -9.46 5.73 -1.94
C LYS A 103 -8.40 6.22 -2.94
N SER A 104 -8.07 5.40 -3.92
CA SER A 104 -7.02 5.70 -4.91
C SER A 104 -7.37 6.90 -5.79
N THR A 105 -8.63 7.00 -6.23
CA THR A 105 -9.16 8.16 -6.95
C THR A 105 -9.08 9.43 -6.11
N LEU A 106 -9.49 9.36 -4.85
CA LEU A 106 -9.39 10.49 -3.92
C LEU A 106 -7.93 10.88 -3.67
N THR A 107 -7.02 9.92 -3.53
CA THR A 107 -5.59 10.18 -3.35
C THR A 107 -5.02 10.98 -4.53
N LEU A 108 -5.34 10.59 -5.77
CA LEU A 108 -4.89 11.30 -6.96
C LEU A 108 -5.48 12.72 -7.05
N HIS A 109 -6.79 12.87 -6.82
CA HIS A 109 -7.44 14.19 -6.87
C HIS A 109 -6.96 15.12 -5.75
N LEU A 110 -6.74 14.58 -4.56
CA LEU A 110 -6.17 15.33 -3.43
C LEU A 110 -4.73 15.79 -3.74
N ALA A 111 -3.92 14.91 -4.35
CA ALA A 111 -2.60 15.29 -4.84
C ALA A 111 -2.67 16.41 -5.88
N GLY A 112 -3.65 16.36 -6.78
CA GLY A 112 -3.92 17.42 -7.77
C GLY A 112 -4.28 18.75 -7.10
N ALA A 113 -5.19 18.73 -6.13
CA ALA A 113 -5.59 19.90 -5.36
C ALA A 113 -4.42 20.54 -4.60
N LEU A 114 -3.59 19.72 -3.97
CA LEU A 114 -2.39 20.18 -3.26
C LEU A 114 -1.33 20.71 -4.24
N ARG A 115 -1.18 20.07 -5.40
CA ARG A 115 -0.26 20.53 -6.45
C ARG A 115 -0.67 21.89 -7.03
N ALA A 116 -1.97 22.13 -7.21
CA ALA A 116 -2.52 23.40 -7.66
C ALA A 116 -2.20 24.54 -6.68
N ARG A 117 -1.98 24.23 -5.41
CA ARG A 117 -1.51 25.17 -4.37
C ARG A 117 0.02 25.39 -4.38
N GLY A 118 0.73 24.84 -5.37
CA GLY A 118 2.18 24.99 -5.53
C GLY A 118 3.03 24.00 -4.74
N LEU A 119 2.43 23.04 -4.03
CA LEU A 119 3.18 22.05 -3.24
C LEU A 119 3.83 21.00 -4.16
N ARG A 120 4.99 20.51 -3.74
CA ARG A 120 5.71 19.41 -4.41
C ARG A 120 5.20 18.08 -3.85
N ILE A 121 4.46 17.34 -4.66
CA ILE A 121 3.75 16.13 -4.26
C ILE A 121 4.29 14.91 -4.99
N ALA A 122 4.38 13.81 -4.27
CA ALA A 122 4.53 12.49 -4.86
C ALA A 122 3.46 11.54 -4.32
N ILE A 123 3.11 10.53 -5.12
CA ILE A 123 2.26 9.41 -4.75
C ILE A 123 3.08 8.12 -4.84
N LEU A 124 3.02 7.29 -3.80
CA LEU A 124 3.45 5.91 -3.82
C LEU A 124 2.23 5.01 -3.73
N ASP A 125 1.94 4.30 -4.82
CA ASP A 125 0.93 3.24 -4.85
C ASP A 125 1.48 2.01 -4.13
N ALA A 126 1.01 1.79 -2.92
CA ALA A 126 1.41 0.68 -2.07
C ALA A 126 0.45 -0.52 -2.17
N ASP A 127 -0.58 -0.45 -3.01
CA ASP A 127 -1.40 -1.61 -3.38
C ASP A 127 -0.74 -2.40 -4.52
N PHE A 128 0.33 -3.13 -4.20
CA PHE A 128 1.12 -3.87 -5.19
C PHE A 128 0.36 -4.99 -5.88
N ASN A 129 -0.78 -5.43 -5.33
CA ASN A 129 -1.61 -6.49 -5.92
C ASN A 129 -2.67 -5.95 -6.89
N GLY A 130 -3.10 -4.71 -6.70
CA GLY A 130 -4.10 -4.05 -7.54
C GLY A 130 -3.69 -2.60 -7.85
N PRO A 131 -2.49 -2.38 -8.43
CA PRO A 131 -1.97 -1.03 -8.65
C PRO A 131 -2.87 -0.28 -9.63
N SER A 132 -3.30 0.91 -9.25
CA SER A 132 -4.23 1.72 -10.03
C SER A 132 -3.71 3.13 -10.35
N GLN A 133 -2.75 3.62 -9.56
CA GLN A 133 -2.28 5.01 -9.69
C GLN A 133 -1.58 5.28 -11.02
N ALA A 134 -0.80 4.31 -11.56
CA ALA A 134 -0.12 4.52 -12.84
C ALA A 134 -1.10 4.81 -13.98
N ARG A 135 -2.18 4.03 -14.07
CA ARG A 135 -3.23 4.20 -15.06
C ARG A 135 -3.96 5.52 -14.88
N MET A 136 -4.48 5.78 -13.67
CA MET A 136 -5.24 7.00 -13.39
C MET A 136 -4.41 8.27 -13.57
N ALA A 137 -3.11 8.19 -13.34
CA ALA A 137 -2.16 9.29 -13.49
C ALA A 137 -1.57 9.43 -14.91
N GLY A 138 -1.85 8.48 -15.81
CA GLY A 138 -1.32 8.47 -17.18
C GLY A 138 0.19 8.23 -17.27
N VAL A 139 0.73 7.43 -16.37
CA VAL A 139 2.18 7.12 -16.29
C VAL A 139 2.46 5.61 -16.38
N GLU A 140 1.57 4.86 -17.03
CA GLU A 140 1.77 3.43 -17.27
C GLU A 140 3.01 3.18 -18.12
N GLY A 141 3.82 2.21 -17.73
CA GLY A 141 5.05 1.84 -18.43
C GLY A 141 6.11 2.94 -18.50
N ALA A 142 5.91 4.07 -17.83
CA ALA A 142 6.79 5.23 -17.93
C ALA A 142 8.02 5.17 -17.01
N LEU A 143 8.06 4.22 -16.06
CA LEU A 143 9.18 4.08 -15.14
C LEU A 143 10.27 3.20 -15.75
N PHE A 144 11.42 3.80 -16.01
CA PHE A 144 12.61 3.05 -16.40
C PHE A 144 13.33 2.55 -15.15
N VAL A 145 13.44 1.23 -15.01
CA VAL A 145 14.26 0.59 -13.99
C VAL A 145 15.49 0.02 -14.68
N PRO A 146 16.71 0.45 -14.30
CA PRO A 146 17.92 -0.16 -14.83
C PRO A 146 17.96 -1.65 -14.48
N PRO A 147 18.60 -2.50 -15.32
CA PRO A 147 18.66 -3.94 -15.09
C PRO A 147 19.20 -4.24 -13.68
N PRO A 148 18.68 -5.27 -13.01
CA PRO A 148 19.09 -5.62 -11.66
C PRO A 148 20.57 -5.93 -11.62
N SER A 149 21.28 -5.29 -10.71
CA SER A 149 22.65 -5.67 -10.41
C SER A 149 22.67 -6.90 -9.50
N PRO A 150 23.77 -7.66 -9.46
CA PRO A 150 23.93 -8.79 -8.54
C PRO A 150 23.76 -8.43 -7.05
N LYS A 151 23.69 -7.15 -6.71
CA LYS A 151 23.59 -6.61 -5.34
C LYS A 151 22.19 -6.11 -4.94
N GLY A 152 21.14 -6.30 -5.77
CA GLY A 152 19.77 -5.90 -5.45
C GLY A 152 19.14 -4.98 -6.49
N PHE A 153 17.90 -4.60 -6.25
CA PHE A 153 17.10 -3.72 -7.10
C PHE A 153 17.78 -2.34 -7.20
N GLY A 154 18.30 -1.99 -8.39
CA GLY A 154 18.78 -0.64 -8.70
C GLY A 154 20.15 -0.24 -8.22
N VAL A 155 20.93 -1.11 -7.54
CA VAL A 155 22.24 -0.71 -7.00
C VAL A 155 23.38 -1.59 -7.52
N ALA A 156 23.85 -1.28 -8.70
CA ALA A 156 25.21 -1.66 -9.11
C ALA A 156 26.17 -0.59 -8.59
N GLY A 157 26.69 -0.72 -7.36
CA GLY A 157 27.90 -0.02 -6.89
C GLY A 157 28.02 1.50 -7.07
N GLY A 158 27.01 2.16 -7.61
CA GLY A 158 26.92 3.59 -7.84
C GLY A 158 25.52 4.07 -7.44
N SER A 159 25.41 5.24 -6.88
CA SER A 159 24.22 5.89 -6.33
C SER A 159 23.15 6.27 -7.38
N HIS A 160 22.80 5.36 -8.28
CA HIS A 160 21.73 5.62 -9.24
C HIS A 160 20.38 5.40 -8.57
N LYS A 161 19.83 6.45 -8.03
CA LYS A 161 18.46 6.47 -7.55
C LYS A 161 17.49 6.44 -8.76
N VAL A 162 16.37 5.75 -8.60
CA VAL A 162 15.35 5.65 -9.64
C VAL A 162 14.56 6.94 -9.68
N ALA A 163 14.58 7.63 -10.82
CA ALA A 163 13.76 8.82 -11.04
C ALA A 163 12.31 8.43 -11.34
N LEU A 164 11.36 9.11 -10.71
CA LEU A 164 9.94 8.84 -10.89
C LEU A 164 9.37 9.53 -12.14
N PRO A 165 8.44 8.86 -12.85
CA PRO A 165 7.63 9.51 -13.85
C PRO A 165 6.75 10.58 -13.19
N ARG A 166 6.42 11.60 -13.98
CA ARG A 166 5.57 12.70 -13.52
C ARG A 166 4.35 12.81 -14.41
N THR A 167 3.23 13.11 -13.78
CA THR A 167 2.01 13.51 -14.46
C THR A 167 2.19 14.83 -15.22
N THR A 168 1.28 15.16 -16.09
CA THR A 168 1.29 16.44 -16.85
C THR A 168 1.28 17.68 -15.95
N ASN A 169 0.71 17.59 -14.74
CA ASN A 169 0.71 18.65 -13.73
C ASN A 169 1.89 18.54 -12.72
N GLY A 170 2.84 17.63 -12.97
CA GLY A 170 4.11 17.55 -12.23
C GLY A 170 4.08 16.73 -10.93
N ILE A 171 3.02 15.96 -10.65
CA ILE A 171 3.00 14.99 -9.53
C ILE A 171 3.91 13.82 -9.89
N ALA A 172 4.86 13.48 -9.01
CA ALA A 172 5.66 12.27 -9.17
C ALA A 172 4.88 11.05 -8.70
N VAL A 173 4.91 9.95 -9.47
CA VAL A 173 4.13 8.75 -9.14
C VAL A 173 5.01 7.52 -9.20
N PHE A 174 5.02 6.75 -8.12
CA PHE A 174 5.49 5.38 -8.13
C PHE A 174 4.29 4.43 -8.05
N SER A 175 4.15 3.55 -9.02
CA SER A 175 3.19 2.45 -9.00
C SER A 175 3.80 1.27 -9.73
N MET A 176 3.42 0.04 -9.38
CA MET A 176 3.88 -1.14 -10.12
C MET A 176 3.42 -1.10 -11.59
N GLY A 177 2.26 -0.50 -11.88
CA GLY A 177 1.80 -0.25 -13.25
C GLY A 177 2.68 0.73 -14.04
N SER A 178 3.53 1.53 -13.36
CA SER A 178 4.52 2.38 -14.05
C SER A 178 5.68 1.59 -14.66
N LEU A 179 5.92 0.36 -14.19
CA LEU A 179 7.02 -0.51 -14.66
C LEU A 179 6.67 -1.27 -15.93
N ILE A 180 5.40 -1.60 -16.09
CA ILE A 180 4.89 -2.43 -17.19
C ILE A 180 3.53 -1.93 -17.65
N PRO A 181 3.20 -2.09 -18.94
CA PRO A 181 1.85 -1.85 -19.44
C PRO A 181 0.83 -2.81 -18.80
N GLU A 182 -0.43 -2.39 -18.70
CA GLU A 182 -1.54 -3.18 -18.16
C GLU A 182 -1.76 -4.53 -18.88
N SER A 183 -1.31 -4.63 -20.12
CA SER A 183 -1.38 -5.86 -20.93
C SER A 183 -0.42 -6.96 -20.48
N GLU A 184 0.54 -6.64 -19.63
CA GLU A 184 1.52 -7.57 -19.09
C GLU A 184 1.27 -7.80 -17.60
N SER A 185 1.23 -9.04 -17.13
CA SER A 185 1.10 -9.35 -15.71
C SER A 185 2.45 -9.32 -15.01
N LEU A 186 2.48 -8.76 -13.78
CA LEU A 186 3.60 -8.94 -12.86
C LEU A 186 3.50 -10.33 -12.23
N GLU A 187 4.38 -11.23 -12.64
CA GLU A 187 4.60 -12.46 -11.91
C GLU A 187 5.70 -12.23 -10.86
N PHE A 188 5.31 -12.19 -9.59
CA PHE A 188 6.27 -12.41 -8.52
C PHE A 188 6.68 -13.88 -8.57
N GLU A 189 7.98 -14.18 -8.70
CA GLU A 189 8.46 -15.56 -8.61
C GLU A 189 7.96 -16.20 -7.32
N SER A 190 6.89 -16.96 -7.43
CA SER A 190 6.34 -17.78 -6.38
C SER A 190 7.17 -19.05 -6.33
N ALA A 191 8.10 -19.13 -5.41
CA ALA A 191 8.86 -20.35 -5.17
C ALA A 191 7.96 -21.33 -4.41
N ALA A 192 7.11 -22.05 -5.10
CA ALA A 192 6.25 -23.13 -4.65
C ALA A 192 4.77 -22.76 -4.46
N HIS A 193 3.93 -23.57 -5.08
CA HIS A 193 2.49 -23.65 -4.82
C HIS A 193 2.27 -23.97 -3.33
N GLY A 194 1.66 -23.03 -2.58
CA GLY A 194 1.34 -23.22 -1.16
C GLY A 194 1.93 -22.19 -0.19
N GLU A 195 2.52 -21.11 -0.68
CA GLU A 195 3.02 -20.05 0.21
C GLU A 195 1.89 -19.41 1.03
N SER A 196 2.08 -19.39 2.34
CA SER A 196 1.13 -18.80 3.28
C SER A 196 1.03 -17.27 3.08
N HIS A 197 -0.10 -16.67 3.47
CA HIS A 197 -0.32 -15.22 3.45
C HIS A 197 0.80 -14.42 4.16
N THR A 198 1.45 -15.00 5.13
CA THR A 198 2.57 -14.43 5.88
C THR A 198 3.78 -14.17 4.99
N TRP A 199 4.13 -15.08 4.08
CA TRP A 199 5.24 -14.91 3.15
C TRP A 199 4.99 -13.79 2.13
N ARG A 200 3.75 -13.66 1.66
CA ARG A 200 3.37 -12.56 0.74
C ARG A 200 3.52 -11.20 1.42
N ALA A 201 3.04 -11.06 2.65
CA ALA A 201 3.18 -9.81 3.41
C ALA A 201 4.66 -9.45 3.64
N THR A 202 5.50 -10.42 3.97
CA THR A 202 6.94 -10.19 4.18
C THR A 202 7.62 -9.68 2.91
N ARG A 203 7.30 -10.24 1.75
CA ARG A 203 7.85 -9.81 0.46
C ARG A 203 7.36 -8.40 0.07
N GLU A 204 6.10 -8.10 0.33
CA GLU A 204 5.50 -6.79 0.08
C GLU A 204 6.22 -5.69 0.87
N PHE A 205 6.44 -5.90 2.17
CA PHE A 205 7.18 -4.92 2.99
C PHE A 205 8.67 -4.86 2.65
N ALA A 206 9.29 -5.97 2.25
CA ALA A 206 10.64 -5.94 1.73
C ALA A 206 10.75 -5.09 0.46
N LEU A 207 9.82 -5.28 -0.48
CA LEU A 207 9.73 -4.47 -1.70
C LEU A 207 9.47 -2.99 -1.39
N LEU A 208 8.53 -2.70 -0.48
CA LEU A 208 8.26 -1.33 -0.03
C LEU A 208 9.53 -0.68 0.53
N GLY A 209 10.28 -1.39 1.35
CA GLY A 209 11.55 -0.90 1.90
C GLY A 209 12.61 -0.60 0.83
N GLU A 210 12.71 -1.46 -0.18
CA GLU A 210 13.62 -1.23 -1.31
C GLU A 210 13.18 -0.01 -2.14
N ILE A 211 11.89 0.17 -2.39
CA ILE A 211 11.35 1.33 -3.11
C ILE A 211 11.66 2.62 -2.34
N LEU A 212 11.36 2.65 -1.04
CA LEU A 212 11.57 3.83 -0.21
C LEU A 212 13.04 4.24 -0.12
N GLY A 213 13.97 3.26 -0.12
CA GLY A 213 15.41 3.51 -0.05
C GLY A 213 16.08 3.78 -1.40
N SER A 214 15.50 3.32 -2.53
CA SER A 214 16.14 3.37 -3.85
C SER A 214 15.58 4.43 -4.79
N VAL A 215 14.38 4.94 -4.51
CA VAL A 215 13.76 6.00 -5.31
C VAL A 215 14.35 7.37 -4.94
N GLU A 216 14.55 8.21 -5.96
CA GLU A 216 14.91 9.61 -5.78
C GLU A 216 13.67 10.46 -5.51
N TRP A 217 13.26 10.52 -4.24
CA TRP A 217 12.10 11.32 -3.84
C TRP A 217 12.38 12.82 -3.99
N GLY A 218 13.62 13.26 -3.74
CA GLY A 218 14.01 14.66 -3.76
C GLY A 218 13.36 15.48 -2.64
N ALA A 219 13.27 16.78 -2.85
CA ALA A 219 12.63 17.69 -1.90
C ALA A 219 11.12 17.72 -2.18
N LEU A 220 10.33 17.06 -1.33
CA LEU A 220 8.87 17.02 -1.37
C LEU A 220 8.26 17.68 -0.16
N ASP A 221 7.16 18.39 -0.38
CA ASP A 221 6.34 18.90 0.71
C ASP A 221 5.46 17.78 1.29
N LEU A 222 5.00 16.86 0.43
CA LEU A 222 4.16 15.73 0.84
C LEU A 222 4.39 14.49 -0.03
N LEU A 223 4.53 13.33 0.62
CA LEU A 223 4.45 12.01 0.00
C LEU A 223 3.17 11.32 0.47
N LEU A 224 2.27 11.03 -0.46
CA LEU A 224 1.04 10.27 -0.23
C LEU A 224 1.27 8.79 -0.51
N PHE A 225 0.97 7.94 0.47
CA PHE A 225 0.93 6.49 0.29
C PHE A 225 -0.50 6.07 0.03
N ASP A 226 -0.79 5.52 -1.14
CA ASP A 226 -2.07 4.89 -1.43
C ASP A 226 -2.05 3.44 -0.98
N LEU A 227 -2.59 3.15 0.21
CA LEU A 227 -2.50 1.84 0.87
C LEU A 227 -3.46 0.82 0.26
N PRO A 228 -3.17 -0.50 0.34
CA PRO A 228 -4.18 -1.51 0.06
C PRO A 228 -5.37 -1.40 1.02
N PRO A 229 -6.58 -1.83 0.60
CA PRO A 229 -7.76 -1.75 1.44
C PRO A 229 -7.70 -2.72 2.63
N GLY A 230 -8.36 -2.35 3.73
CA GLY A 230 -8.50 -3.20 4.91
C GLY A 230 -7.91 -2.61 6.19
N ALA A 231 -8.64 -2.76 7.29
CA ALA A 231 -8.25 -2.19 8.59
C ALA A 231 -6.95 -2.81 9.11
N GLU A 232 -6.80 -4.13 9.00
CA GLU A 232 -5.59 -4.85 9.40
C GLU A 232 -4.36 -4.42 8.57
N ARG A 233 -4.55 -4.29 7.27
CA ARG A 233 -3.49 -3.81 6.36
C ARG A 233 -3.00 -2.42 6.76
N THR A 234 -3.93 -1.52 7.05
CA THR A 234 -3.60 -0.15 7.48
C THR A 234 -2.69 -0.16 8.72
N VAL A 235 -2.94 -1.05 9.69
CA VAL A 235 -2.10 -1.18 10.89
C VAL A 235 -0.71 -1.76 10.57
N GLN A 236 -0.64 -2.79 9.72
CA GLN A 236 0.64 -3.35 9.29
C GLN A 236 1.52 -2.30 8.60
N TYR A 237 0.92 -1.44 7.78
CA TYR A 237 1.65 -0.31 7.17
C TYR A 237 2.04 0.74 8.21
N ALA A 238 1.23 0.99 9.23
CA ALA A 238 1.58 1.91 10.32
C ALA A 238 2.83 1.43 11.08
N ASP A 239 2.87 0.15 11.41
CA ASP A 239 4.02 -0.47 12.09
C ASP A 239 5.29 -0.40 11.22
N PHE A 240 5.16 -0.62 9.91
CA PHE A 240 6.30 -0.59 8.98
C PHE A 240 6.83 0.83 8.73
N LEU A 241 5.93 1.77 8.43
CA LEU A 241 6.28 3.16 8.06
C LEU A 241 6.73 3.99 9.28
N GLY A 242 6.37 3.54 10.48
CA GLY A 242 6.79 4.16 11.73
C GLY A 242 6.06 5.48 12.07
N PRO A 243 6.42 6.09 13.20
CA PRO A 243 5.65 7.18 13.82
C PRO A 243 5.66 8.51 13.05
N ARG A 244 6.62 8.70 12.12
CA ARG A 244 6.68 9.89 11.27
C ARG A 244 5.53 9.97 10.26
N THR A 245 4.87 8.83 9.99
CA THR A 245 3.76 8.75 9.02
C THR A 245 2.44 9.03 9.71
N SER A 246 1.70 10.01 9.18
CA SER A 246 0.33 10.32 9.59
C SER A 246 -0.68 9.59 8.71
N PHE A 247 -1.89 9.36 9.22
CA PHE A 247 -2.93 8.60 8.52
C PHE A 247 -4.15 9.45 8.21
N LEU A 248 -4.59 9.38 6.95
CA LEU A 248 -5.87 9.88 6.46
C LEU A 248 -6.75 8.69 6.10
N LEU A 249 -7.96 8.61 6.65
CA LEU A 249 -8.88 7.52 6.37
C LEU A 249 -9.96 7.93 5.38
N VAL A 250 -10.29 7.03 4.44
CA VAL A 250 -11.35 7.23 3.46
C VAL A 250 -12.50 6.28 3.74
N THR A 251 -13.71 6.84 3.77
CA THR A 251 -14.97 6.10 3.95
C THR A 251 -16.03 6.57 2.98
N ILE A 252 -17.18 5.93 3.00
CA ILE A 252 -18.41 6.36 2.30
C ILE A 252 -19.57 6.46 3.32
N PRO A 253 -20.64 7.22 3.04
CA PRO A 253 -21.78 7.38 3.94
C PRO A 253 -22.63 6.11 4.01
N SER A 254 -22.08 5.05 4.60
CA SER A 254 -22.71 3.74 4.78
C SER A 254 -22.42 3.22 6.18
N GLU A 255 -23.44 2.69 6.87
CA GLU A 255 -23.28 2.14 8.22
C GLU A 255 -22.27 0.99 8.28
N VAL A 256 -22.26 0.14 7.25
CA VAL A 256 -21.27 -0.95 7.14
C VAL A 256 -19.86 -0.40 7.02
N ALA A 257 -19.64 0.64 6.19
CA ALA A 257 -18.34 1.28 6.06
C ALA A 257 -17.91 1.96 7.36
N ARG A 258 -18.87 2.56 8.09
CA ARG A 258 -18.64 3.20 9.41
C ARG A 258 -18.03 2.24 10.41
N GLY A 259 -18.61 1.05 10.58
CA GLY A 259 -18.11 0.05 11.52
C GLY A 259 -16.69 -0.45 11.17
N VAL A 260 -16.35 -0.48 9.88
CA VAL A 260 -15.00 -0.89 9.46
C VAL A 260 -13.98 0.21 9.75
N VAL A 261 -14.30 1.47 9.44
CA VAL A 261 -13.40 2.60 9.73
C VAL A 261 -13.20 2.79 11.23
N ALA A 262 -14.26 2.62 12.05
CA ALA A 262 -14.13 2.67 13.49
C ALA A 262 -13.11 1.64 14.03
N ARG A 263 -13.09 0.42 13.45
CA ARG A 263 -12.06 -0.58 13.80
C ARG A 263 -10.65 -0.12 13.39
N SER A 264 -10.51 0.50 12.20
CA SER A 264 -9.21 1.05 11.77
C SER A 264 -8.72 2.14 12.72
N VAL A 265 -9.61 3.06 13.11
CA VAL A 265 -9.29 4.12 14.09
C VAL A 265 -8.86 3.51 15.42
N ALA A 266 -9.66 2.60 15.97
CA ALA A 266 -9.37 1.96 17.26
C ALA A 266 -8.04 1.19 17.26
N ALA A 267 -7.68 0.60 16.12
CA ALA A 267 -6.42 -0.12 15.97
C ALA A 267 -5.22 0.83 15.82
N LEU A 268 -5.31 1.85 14.96
CA LEU A 268 -4.28 2.86 14.77
C LEU A 268 -4.03 3.70 16.05
N SER A 269 -5.08 3.99 16.83
CA SER A 269 -4.96 4.77 18.08
C SER A 269 -4.16 4.05 19.18
N LYS A 270 -3.85 2.77 19.01
CA LYS A 270 -2.95 2.02 19.90
C LYS A 270 -1.48 2.22 19.56
N GLY A 271 -1.19 2.68 18.34
CA GLY A 271 0.15 2.93 17.85
C GLY A 271 0.59 4.39 18.03
N PRO A 272 1.82 4.70 17.67
CA PRO A 272 2.37 6.06 17.78
C PRO A 272 1.97 6.98 16.63
N ASN A 273 1.28 6.47 15.61
CA ASN A 273 0.97 7.20 14.39
C ASN A 273 -0.20 8.17 14.59
N ARG A 274 -0.05 9.37 14.08
CA ARG A 274 -1.10 10.38 14.11
C ARG A 274 -2.20 10.07 13.10
N ILE A 275 -3.46 10.16 13.51
CA ILE A 275 -4.62 10.11 12.63
C ILE A 275 -5.07 11.55 12.37
N LEU A 276 -4.90 12.03 11.13
CA LEU A 276 -5.26 13.39 10.73
C LEU A 276 -6.77 13.60 10.70
N GLY A 277 -7.50 12.53 10.38
CA GLY A 277 -8.93 12.53 10.27
C GLY A 277 -9.43 11.57 9.20
N TYR A 278 -10.66 11.80 8.75
CA TYR A 278 -11.25 11.03 7.65
C TYR A 278 -11.93 11.92 6.61
N VAL A 279 -12.05 11.39 5.40
CA VAL A 279 -12.83 11.98 4.31
C VAL A 279 -13.99 11.04 3.98
N GLU A 280 -15.20 11.61 3.89
CA GLU A 280 -16.38 10.90 3.42
C GLU A 280 -16.49 11.05 1.90
N ASN A 281 -16.04 10.04 1.16
CA ASN A 281 -16.12 10.02 -0.29
C ASN A 281 -17.47 9.51 -0.77
N MET A 282 -17.87 9.84 -2.01
CA MET A 282 -19.16 9.50 -2.59
C MET A 282 -20.33 9.96 -1.69
N SER A 283 -20.19 11.13 -1.06
CA SER A 283 -21.20 11.70 -0.15
C SER A 283 -22.53 12.05 -0.86
N GLY A 284 -22.51 12.11 -2.17
CA GLY A 284 -23.63 12.31 -3.08
C GLY A 284 -23.18 12.10 -4.51
N TYR A 285 -24.08 12.24 -5.46
CA TYR A 285 -23.85 12.22 -6.90
C TYR A 285 -23.98 13.63 -7.47
N TYR A 286 -22.93 14.14 -8.07
CA TYR A 286 -22.99 15.41 -8.78
C TYR A 286 -23.56 15.22 -10.18
N CYS A 287 -24.67 15.86 -10.47
CA CYS A 287 -25.33 15.83 -11.78
C CYS A 287 -24.94 17.10 -12.55
N HIS A 288 -24.22 16.94 -13.66
CA HIS A 288 -23.80 18.06 -14.50
C HIS A 288 -24.98 18.75 -15.20
N ASP A 289 -26.04 18.03 -15.54
CA ASP A 289 -27.21 18.60 -16.23
C ASP A 289 -27.99 19.60 -15.37
N CYS A 290 -28.16 19.31 -14.08
CA CYS A 290 -28.90 20.18 -13.18
C CYS A 290 -27.99 20.94 -12.18
N ASN A 291 -26.67 20.77 -12.28
CA ASN A 291 -25.66 21.38 -11.41
C ASN A 291 -25.95 21.20 -9.91
N ALA A 292 -26.43 20.01 -9.55
CA ALA A 292 -26.86 19.72 -8.18
C ALA A 292 -26.29 18.40 -7.67
N ILE A 293 -26.08 18.32 -6.35
CA ILE A 293 -25.69 17.09 -5.67
C ILE A 293 -26.96 16.34 -5.26
N LYS A 294 -27.09 15.10 -5.75
CA LYS A 294 -28.17 14.18 -5.40
C LYS A 294 -27.69 13.14 -4.39
N PRO A 295 -28.53 12.67 -3.46
CA PRO A 295 -28.12 11.63 -2.52
C PRO A 295 -27.84 10.31 -3.26
N LEU A 296 -26.72 9.66 -2.92
CA LEU A 296 -26.37 8.31 -3.37
C LEU A 296 -26.86 7.23 -2.40
N PHE A 297 -27.00 7.61 -1.12
CA PHE A 297 -27.37 6.69 -0.05
C PHE A 297 -28.66 7.19 0.62
N SER A 298 -29.57 6.28 0.95
CA SER A 298 -30.86 6.59 1.55
C SER A 298 -30.80 6.99 3.04
N GLY A 299 -29.65 6.91 3.69
CA GLY A 299 -29.44 7.37 5.07
C GLY A 299 -29.02 8.84 5.08
N ARG A 300 -29.62 9.64 5.99
CA ARG A 300 -29.04 10.94 6.32
C ARG A 300 -27.61 10.68 6.80
N GLY A 301 -26.63 11.33 6.17
CA GLY A 301 -25.25 11.32 6.63
C GLY A 301 -25.17 11.84 8.07
N ALA A 302 -25.43 10.95 9.02
CA ALA A 302 -25.12 11.25 10.40
C ALA A 302 -23.59 11.35 10.44
N SER A 303 -23.07 12.53 10.73
CA SER A 303 -21.65 12.76 10.99
C SER A 303 -21.12 11.57 11.81
N LEU A 304 -20.14 10.88 11.23
CA LEU A 304 -19.56 9.72 11.87
C LEU A 304 -18.88 10.17 13.18
N ALA A 305 -19.45 9.83 14.31
CA ALA A 305 -18.78 10.03 15.60
C ALA A 305 -17.64 9.01 15.74
N LEU A 306 -16.58 9.16 14.93
CA LEU A 306 -15.40 8.28 14.95
C LEU A 306 -14.36 8.71 16.00
N GLY A 307 -14.61 9.78 16.73
CA GLY A 307 -13.64 10.35 17.66
C GLY A 307 -12.43 11.00 16.99
N ILE A 308 -12.45 11.15 15.67
CA ILE A 308 -11.44 11.82 14.86
C ILE A 308 -12.09 12.87 13.94
N PRO A 309 -11.36 13.91 13.51
CA PRO A 309 -11.90 14.98 12.67
C PRO A 309 -12.42 14.47 11.32
N CYS A 310 -13.58 14.97 10.87
CA CYS A 310 -13.99 14.88 9.47
C CYS A 310 -13.34 16.03 8.71
N LEU A 311 -12.47 15.74 7.73
CA LEU A 311 -11.82 16.76 6.91
C LEU A 311 -12.74 17.26 5.79
N GLY A 312 -13.76 16.50 5.43
CA GLY A 312 -14.76 16.91 4.45
C GLY A 312 -15.49 15.74 3.82
N ALA A 313 -16.48 16.09 3.01
CA ALA A 313 -17.29 15.15 2.24
C ALA A 313 -17.18 15.47 0.75
N VAL A 314 -16.81 14.48 -0.07
CA VAL A 314 -16.57 14.64 -1.50
C VAL A 314 -17.66 13.88 -2.27
N PRO A 315 -18.49 14.55 -3.07
CA PRO A 315 -19.45 13.89 -3.93
C PRO A 315 -18.80 13.08 -5.05
N PHE A 316 -19.45 12.05 -5.52
CA PHE A 316 -19.04 11.34 -6.72
C PHE A 316 -19.33 12.21 -7.96
N ASP A 317 -18.33 12.32 -8.82
CA ASP A 317 -18.43 13.01 -10.10
C ASP A 317 -18.05 12.04 -11.24
N PRO A 318 -18.97 11.72 -12.17
CA PRO A 318 -18.70 10.82 -13.27
C PRO A 318 -17.66 11.37 -14.27
N GLU A 319 -17.49 12.70 -14.38
CA GLU A 319 -16.46 13.28 -15.22
C GLU A 319 -15.06 13.02 -14.63
N LEU A 320 -14.90 13.22 -13.32
CA LEU A 320 -13.64 12.92 -12.66
C LEU A 320 -13.30 11.43 -12.73
N ALA A 321 -14.30 10.55 -12.61
CA ALA A 321 -14.10 9.12 -12.81
C ALA A 321 -13.60 8.81 -14.23
N ARG A 322 -14.23 9.39 -15.26
CA ARG A 322 -13.79 9.24 -16.67
C ARG A 322 -12.39 9.78 -16.92
N HIS A 323 -11.98 10.85 -16.26
CA HIS A 323 -10.61 11.37 -16.34
C HIS A 323 -9.61 10.34 -15.78
N CYS A 324 -9.89 9.74 -14.64
CA CYS A 324 -9.08 8.66 -14.08
C CYS A 324 -8.98 7.46 -15.03
N ASP A 325 -10.10 7.02 -15.62
CA ASP A 325 -10.13 5.91 -16.57
C ASP A 325 -9.30 6.16 -17.82
N ARG A 326 -9.17 7.42 -18.24
CA ARG A 326 -8.38 7.86 -19.39
C ARG A 326 -6.93 8.20 -19.06
N GLY A 327 -6.53 8.13 -17.81
CA GLY A 327 -5.18 8.54 -17.38
C GLY A 327 -4.92 10.03 -17.54
N ILE A 328 -5.94 10.86 -17.41
CA ILE A 328 -5.85 12.32 -17.53
C ILE A 328 -5.98 12.92 -16.13
N PRO A 329 -4.86 13.16 -15.41
CA PRO A 329 -4.91 13.81 -14.11
C PRO A 329 -5.42 15.24 -14.23
N LEU A 330 -6.15 15.70 -13.22
CA LEU A 330 -6.62 17.08 -13.18
C LEU A 330 -5.44 18.05 -13.16
N ALA A 331 -5.34 18.90 -14.16
CA ALA A 331 -4.38 20.00 -14.15
C ALA A 331 -4.79 21.09 -13.14
N GLU A 332 -6.08 21.37 -13.08
CA GLU A 332 -6.72 22.32 -12.18
C GLU A 332 -7.98 21.69 -11.60
N LEU A 333 -8.38 22.16 -10.42
CA LEU A 333 -9.67 21.74 -9.84
C LEU A 333 -10.81 22.38 -10.63
N PRO A 334 -11.83 21.61 -11.01
CA PRO A 334 -12.98 22.16 -11.70
C PRO A 334 -13.76 23.11 -10.79
N GLU A 335 -14.31 24.18 -11.36
CA GLU A 335 -15.22 25.11 -10.65
C GLU A 335 -16.60 24.48 -10.39
N THR A 336 -16.62 23.27 -9.83
CA THR A 336 -17.80 22.51 -9.50
C THR A 336 -17.92 22.34 -7.98
N PRO A 337 -19.10 21.95 -7.47
CA PRO A 337 -19.22 21.59 -6.05
C PRO A 337 -18.21 20.52 -5.61
N VAL A 338 -17.84 19.60 -6.51
CA VAL A 338 -16.85 18.54 -6.24
C VAL A 338 -15.43 19.10 -6.17
N GLY A 339 -15.06 19.99 -7.10
CA GLY A 339 -13.76 20.66 -7.05
C GLY A 339 -13.60 21.50 -5.77
N ARG A 340 -14.64 22.24 -5.38
CA ARG A 340 -14.62 22.99 -4.11
C ARG A 340 -14.53 22.06 -2.88
N ALA A 341 -15.17 20.90 -2.91
CA ALA A 341 -15.07 19.92 -1.83
C ALA A 341 -13.65 19.35 -1.72
N LEU A 342 -13.00 19.03 -2.85
CA LEU A 342 -11.61 18.57 -2.89
C LEU A 342 -10.66 19.65 -2.38
N ASP A 343 -10.88 20.90 -2.79
CA ASP A 343 -10.09 22.05 -2.34
C ASP A 343 -10.20 22.24 -0.82
N HIS A 344 -11.43 22.16 -0.29
CA HIS A 344 -11.66 22.22 1.14
C HIS A 344 -10.96 21.10 1.91
N VAL A 345 -11.03 19.86 1.42
CA VAL A 345 -10.34 18.71 2.04
C VAL A 345 -8.82 18.92 2.00
N ALA A 346 -8.28 19.43 0.89
CA ALA A 346 -6.86 19.74 0.78
C ALA A 346 -6.41 20.78 1.80
N GLN A 347 -7.20 21.86 1.99
CA GLN A 347 -6.91 22.87 3.00
C GLN A 347 -6.95 22.29 4.42
N ARG A 348 -8.00 21.54 4.76
CA ARG A 348 -8.13 20.91 6.08
C ARG A 348 -7.01 19.90 6.38
N LEU A 349 -6.53 19.20 5.35
CA LEU A 349 -5.37 18.33 5.47
C LEU A 349 -4.11 19.11 5.82
N LEU A 350 -3.85 20.25 5.13
CA LEU A 350 -2.72 21.11 5.41
C LEU A 350 -2.78 21.69 6.81
N ASP A 351 -3.94 22.24 7.22
CA ASP A 351 -4.15 22.76 8.57
C ASP A 351 -3.86 21.69 9.63
N SER A 352 -4.27 20.45 9.35
CA SER A 352 -4.00 19.32 10.25
C SER A 352 -2.51 18.95 10.30
N LEU A 353 -1.76 19.13 9.22
CA LEU A 353 -0.32 18.84 9.19
C LEU A 353 0.50 19.96 9.88
N GLU A 354 0.04 21.21 9.83
CA GLU A 354 0.71 22.37 10.43
C GLU A 354 0.43 22.52 11.94
N SER A 355 -0.64 21.90 12.44
CA SER A 355 -1.02 21.93 13.86
C SER A 355 -0.12 21.04 14.74
N GLN A 356 1.18 20.92 14.41
CA GLN A 356 2.16 20.14 15.18
C GLN A 356 2.79 20.95 16.31
#